data_fde637105bbf2eb90d80997377591846
#
_entry.id   fde637105bbf2eb90d80997377591846
#
_cell.length_a   1.000
_cell.length_b   1.000
_cell.length_c   1.000
_cell.angle_alpha   90.00
_cell.angle_beta   90.00
_cell.angle_gamma   90.00
#
_symmetry.space_group_name_H-M   'P 1'
#
loop_
_entity.id
_entity.type
_entity.pdbx_description
1 polymer ?
#
loop_
_entity_poly.entity_id
_entity_poly.type
_entity_poly.pdbx_seq_one_letter_code
_entity_poly.pdbx_strand_id
1 'polypeptide(L)'
;MRVLLGIHLPRLPLDVCAPPPSDAEAGAAGCAVLEQGVVLIADAPARRHGVRAGMKRGGVLTLAPGTRLVERDPAREADALRAVALALLRFSPCVALDDEATLIVDVGPSLRLFGGLPSLCRQVRATLAALGYAARLSAAPTGRGAWLLARTSARARVRRRVARPASLGRTLDRLPCVLLPDARPYAGWLDGLGCRTLADLRALPRAGLQRRCGPALLAALDRAYGDALEPLAWMTVPPVFDVRLELPERVEYAQAVLFAAQRLVVQLCGWLAARQLSLAAMTFDLEHERGRQAVPPTALELAFAAPVRDEAHFMRLLGERLARVELPAAVIAVRLKATRVESVEPPADDLFPEPGGTRETRARLFELLSARLGADNVLRAARVADHRPEAANRWLPLDAQAGKAAAGPPDAPPRPAWLLAEPLPLLMRGERPVFHTPLRMMSSAERIEGGWFDGQHVARDYHVAHDEAGACYWVFLERSESAAEPRWFLHGLFG
;
A
#
# COMPACT_ATOMS: atom_id res chain seq x y z
N MET A 1 -13.96 -28.30 -0.18
CA MET A 1 -13.08 -28.92 0.85
C MET A 1 -12.57 -27.81 1.75
N ARG A 2 -12.80 -27.89 3.05
CA ARG A 2 -12.35 -26.85 4.00
C ARG A 2 -10.83 -26.93 4.13
N VAL A 3 -10.15 -25.80 4.01
CA VAL A 3 -8.69 -25.69 4.17
C VAL A 3 -8.41 -24.48 5.08
N LEU A 4 -8.01 -24.76 6.29
CA LEU A 4 -7.68 -23.78 7.30
C LEU A 4 -6.16 -23.61 7.37
N LEU A 5 -5.71 -22.36 7.24
CA LEU A 5 -4.31 -21.97 7.36
C LEU A 5 -4.05 -21.56 8.80
N GLY A 6 -3.11 -22.23 9.47
CA GLY A 6 -2.60 -21.83 10.78
C GLY A 6 -1.35 -20.98 10.61
N ILE A 7 -1.33 -19.83 11.25
CA ILE A 7 -0.25 -18.84 11.18
C ILE A 7 0.22 -18.56 12.60
N HIS A 8 1.38 -19.08 12.97
CA HIS A 8 1.98 -18.84 14.28
C HIS A 8 3.16 -17.87 14.20
N LEU A 9 3.19 -16.88 15.06
CA LEU A 9 4.24 -15.85 15.17
C LEU A 9 5.16 -16.16 16.37
N PRO A 10 6.17 -17.03 16.20
CA PRO A 10 6.96 -17.55 17.32
C PRO A 10 7.87 -16.51 17.99
N ARG A 11 8.07 -15.37 17.33
CA ARG A 11 8.94 -14.29 17.81
C ARG A 11 8.17 -13.01 18.10
N LEU A 12 6.83 -13.06 18.18
CA LEU A 12 5.99 -11.90 18.36
C LEU A 12 6.47 -10.98 19.50
N PRO A 13 6.82 -11.45 20.71
CA PRO A 13 7.31 -10.59 21.78
C PRO A 13 8.59 -9.81 21.39
N LEU A 14 9.49 -10.43 20.63
CA LEU A 14 10.69 -9.75 20.10
C LEU A 14 10.37 -8.79 18.96
N ASP A 15 9.59 -9.26 17.98
CA ASP A 15 9.31 -8.51 16.74
C ASP A 15 8.49 -7.23 17.03
N VAL A 16 7.78 -7.19 18.18
CA VAL A 16 7.04 -6.00 18.66
C VAL A 16 7.95 -5.01 19.38
N CYS A 17 8.94 -5.50 20.11
CA CYS A 17 9.77 -4.70 21.01
C CYS A 17 11.12 -4.27 20.42
N ALA A 18 11.61 -4.99 19.41
CA ALA A 18 12.90 -4.72 18.77
C ALA A 18 12.69 -4.30 17.31
N PRO A 19 13.16 -3.12 16.90
CA PRO A 19 13.26 -2.80 15.49
C PRO A 19 14.21 -3.81 14.82
N PRO A 20 14.05 -4.08 13.51
CA PRO A 20 15.08 -4.81 12.78
C PRO A 20 16.41 -4.08 12.96
N PRO A 21 17.53 -4.79 13.15
CA PRO A 21 18.83 -4.16 13.36
C PRO A 21 19.14 -3.25 12.17
N SER A 22 19.43 -1.98 12.45
CA SER A 22 20.09 -1.11 11.49
C SER A 22 21.51 -1.64 11.25
N ASP A 23 22.06 -1.45 10.05
CA ASP A 23 23.42 -1.88 9.71
C ASP A 23 24.50 -1.33 10.67
N ALA A 24 24.21 -0.21 11.37
CA ALA A 24 25.08 0.39 12.39
C ALA A 24 25.12 -0.40 13.70
N GLU A 25 24.14 -1.26 14.00
CA GLU A 25 24.04 -2.04 15.24
C GLU A 25 24.53 -3.50 15.11
N ALA A 26 25.18 -3.86 14.02
CA ALA A 26 25.72 -5.21 13.80
C ALA A 26 26.70 -5.68 14.89
N GLY A 27 27.14 -4.80 15.78
CA GLY A 27 27.97 -5.07 16.95
C GLY A 27 27.21 -5.24 18.28
N ALA A 28 25.89 -5.00 18.30
CA ALA A 28 25.12 -5.07 19.55
C ALA A 28 24.99 -6.52 20.04
N ALA A 29 25.06 -6.71 21.36
CA ALA A 29 24.95 -8.02 22.03
C ALA A 29 23.54 -8.63 21.92
N GLY A 30 22.65 -8.03 21.13
CA GLY A 30 21.30 -8.49 20.83
C GLY A 30 20.24 -8.02 21.81
N CYS A 31 19.03 -8.58 21.70
CA CYS A 31 17.86 -8.24 22.49
C CYS A 31 17.23 -9.50 23.12
N ALA A 32 16.76 -9.37 24.35
CA ALA A 32 15.96 -10.40 25.01
C ALA A 32 14.72 -9.77 25.68
N VAL A 33 13.59 -10.43 25.52
CA VAL A 33 12.32 -10.03 26.16
C VAL A 33 12.17 -10.81 27.45
N LEU A 34 11.88 -10.08 28.53
CA LEU A 34 11.66 -10.62 29.86
C LEU A 34 10.15 -10.69 30.15
N GLU A 35 9.76 -11.71 30.90
CA GLU A 35 8.47 -11.82 31.55
C GLU A 35 8.70 -12.08 33.03
N GLN A 36 8.24 -11.19 33.87
CA GLN A 36 8.48 -11.26 35.35
C GLN A 36 9.97 -11.44 35.72
N GLY A 37 10.86 -10.73 34.99
CA GLY A 37 12.31 -10.77 35.26
C GLY A 37 13.03 -12.03 34.75
N VAL A 38 12.35 -12.88 33.99
CA VAL A 38 12.90 -14.10 33.38
C VAL A 38 12.87 -13.98 31.88
N VAL A 39 13.93 -14.40 31.21
CA VAL A 39 13.99 -14.39 29.73
C VAL A 39 12.92 -15.30 29.13
N LEU A 40 11.94 -14.69 28.44
CA LEU A 40 10.95 -15.41 27.68
C LEU A 40 11.53 -15.84 26.33
N ILE A 41 12.16 -14.91 25.61
CA ILE A 41 12.75 -15.14 24.31
C ILE A 41 13.94 -14.21 24.09
N ALA A 42 14.95 -14.69 23.34
CA ALA A 42 16.11 -13.91 22.92
C ALA A 42 16.32 -14.02 21.41
N ASP A 43 16.84 -12.96 20.80
CA ASP A 43 17.20 -12.93 19.38
C ASP A 43 18.44 -13.81 19.07
N ALA A 44 18.85 -13.85 17.79
CA ALA A 44 19.99 -14.65 17.39
C ALA A 44 21.33 -14.13 17.95
N PRO A 45 21.61 -12.80 17.96
CA PRO A 45 22.80 -12.26 18.61
C PRO A 45 22.89 -12.59 20.10
N ALA A 46 21.85 -12.29 20.90
CA ALA A 46 21.85 -12.58 22.33
C ALA A 46 22.04 -14.09 22.62
N ARG A 47 21.42 -14.96 21.80
CA ARG A 47 21.62 -16.42 21.92
C ARG A 47 23.06 -16.86 21.61
N ARG A 48 23.78 -16.18 20.70
CA ARG A 48 25.20 -16.45 20.46
C ARG A 48 26.07 -16.10 21.68
N HIS A 49 25.71 -15.06 22.41
CA HIS A 49 26.33 -14.68 23.68
C HIS A 49 25.86 -15.52 24.88
N GLY A 50 25.12 -16.60 24.62
CA GLY A 50 24.75 -17.56 25.67
C GLY A 50 23.42 -17.31 26.35
N VAL A 51 22.69 -16.23 26.01
CA VAL A 51 21.36 -15.94 26.59
C VAL A 51 20.36 -17.03 26.18
N ARG A 52 19.63 -17.56 27.15
CA ARG A 52 18.66 -18.65 26.99
C ARG A 52 17.32 -18.29 27.68
N ALA A 53 16.21 -18.79 27.12
CA ALA A 53 14.93 -18.73 27.82
C ALA A 53 15.03 -19.38 29.23
N GLY A 54 14.35 -18.82 30.19
CA GLY A 54 14.39 -19.23 31.59
C GLY A 54 15.51 -18.59 32.43
N MET A 55 16.46 -17.88 31.85
CA MET A 55 17.50 -17.16 32.60
C MET A 55 16.92 -15.94 33.32
N LYS A 56 17.36 -15.69 34.54
CA LYS A 56 16.99 -14.47 35.26
C LYS A 56 17.76 -13.25 34.70
N ARG A 57 17.17 -12.06 34.83
CA ARG A 57 17.75 -10.77 34.41
C ARG A 57 19.21 -10.61 34.85
N GLY A 58 19.52 -10.89 36.13
CA GLY A 58 20.89 -10.77 36.66
C GLY A 58 21.89 -11.69 35.96
N GLY A 59 21.50 -12.93 35.66
CA GLY A 59 22.34 -13.88 34.92
C GLY A 59 22.65 -13.40 33.48
N VAL A 60 21.69 -12.74 32.82
CA VAL A 60 21.93 -12.17 31.46
C VAL A 60 22.92 -11.00 31.53
N LEU A 61 22.74 -10.09 32.51
CA LEU A 61 23.65 -8.93 32.69
C LEU A 61 25.08 -9.35 33.00
N THR A 62 25.26 -10.45 33.71
CA THR A 62 26.59 -11.00 33.99
C THR A 62 27.21 -11.67 32.77
N LEU A 63 26.42 -12.41 32.00
CA LEU A 63 26.92 -13.20 30.86
C LEU A 63 27.11 -12.34 29.59
N ALA A 64 26.19 -11.42 29.35
CA ALA A 64 26.13 -10.60 28.15
C ALA A 64 25.64 -9.18 28.48
N PRO A 65 26.48 -8.33 29.14
CA PRO A 65 26.09 -7.04 29.71
C PRO A 65 25.57 -6.03 28.63
N GLY A 66 25.96 -6.21 27.38
CA GLY A 66 25.47 -5.37 26.27
C GLY A 66 24.13 -5.81 25.69
N THR A 67 23.50 -6.87 26.22
CA THR A 67 22.18 -7.30 25.71
C THR A 67 21.09 -6.33 26.16
N ARG A 68 20.31 -5.82 25.20
CA ARG A 68 19.13 -5.00 25.48
C ARG A 68 18.04 -5.87 26.11
N LEU A 69 17.61 -5.53 27.30
CA LEU A 69 16.56 -6.25 28.02
C LEU A 69 15.29 -5.41 28.03
N VAL A 70 14.20 -5.97 27.50
CA VAL A 70 12.90 -5.32 27.37
C VAL A 70 11.86 -6.16 28.11
N GLU A 71 11.00 -5.56 28.91
CA GLU A 71 9.86 -6.26 29.49
C GLU A 71 8.79 -6.53 28.43
N ARG A 72 8.11 -7.67 28.58
CA ARG A 72 7.02 -8.08 27.68
C ARG A 72 5.87 -7.09 27.73
N ASP A 73 5.30 -6.75 26.59
CA ASP A 73 4.12 -5.91 26.47
C ASP A 73 2.98 -6.68 25.76
N PRO A 74 2.10 -7.35 26.53
CA PRO A 74 0.97 -8.10 25.95
C PRO A 74 -0.01 -7.24 25.17
N ALA A 75 -0.15 -5.95 25.49
CA ALA A 75 -1.04 -5.04 24.79
C ALA A 75 -0.53 -4.77 23.36
N ARG A 76 0.77 -4.48 23.23
CA ARG A 76 1.42 -4.35 21.91
C ARG A 76 1.39 -5.66 21.12
N GLU A 77 1.54 -6.81 21.75
CA GLU A 77 1.41 -8.11 21.08
C GLU A 77 -0.02 -8.30 20.51
N ALA A 78 -1.04 -7.95 21.29
CA ALA A 78 -2.44 -8.03 20.86
C ALA A 78 -2.73 -7.06 19.70
N ASP A 79 -2.20 -5.83 19.73
CA ASP A 79 -2.32 -4.87 18.64
C ASP A 79 -1.64 -5.38 17.38
N ALA A 80 -0.45 -5.97 17.50
CA ALA A 80 0.28 -6.58 16.40
C ALA A 80 -0.50 -7.74 15.77
N LEU A 81 -1.12 -8.60 16.57
CA LEU A 81 -1.98 -9.68 16.08
C LEU A 81 -3.20 -9.14 15.33
N ARG A 82 -3.83 -8.07 15.82
CA ARG A 82 -4.93 -7.39 15.12
C ARG A 82 -4.48 -6.80 13.79
N ALA A 83 -3.29 -6.17 13.75
CA ALA A 83 -2.69 -5.63 12.53
C ALA A 83 -2.43 -6.74 11.49
N VAL A 84 -1.89 -7.86 11.94
CA VAL A 84 -1.70 -9.05 11.08
C VAL A 84 -3.03 -9.59 10.58
N ALA A 85 -4.05 -9.69 11.44
CA ALA A 85 -5.37 -10.16 11.04
C ALA A 85 -6.00 -9.25 9.97
N LEU A 86 -5.94 -7.92 10.14
CA LEU A 86 -6.38 -6.95 9.13
C LEU A 86 -5.71 -7.16 7.78
N ALA A 87 -4.39 -7.32 7.78
CA ALA A 87 -3.63 -7.54 6.55
C ALA A 87 -3.99 -8.88 5.86
N LEU A 88 -4.31 -9.92 6.63
CA LEU A 88 -4.70 -11.23 6.12
C LEU A 88 -6.11 -11.26 5.52
N LEU A 89 -6.95 -10.29 5.82
CA LEU A 89 -8.28 -10.14 5.21
C LEU A 89 -8.22 -10.02 3.68
N ARG A 90 -7.08 -9.66 3.10
CA ARG A 90 -6.88 -9.66 1.64
C ARG A 90 -6.97 -11.06 1.03
N PHE A 91 -6.74 -12.11 1.82
CA PHE A 91 -6.76 -13.52 1.36
C PHE A 91 -8.07 -14.22 1.66
N SER A 92 -8.76 -13.82 2.73
CA SER A 92 -10.05 -14.39 3.14
C SER A 92 -10.74 -13.47 4.13
N PRO A 93 -12.06 -13.30 4.08
CA PRO A 93 -12.82 -12.57 5.11
C PRO A 93 -12.87 -13.32 6.44
N CYS A 94 -12.57 -14.63 6.45
CA CYS A 94 -12.65 -15.50 7.61
C CYS A 94 -11.27 -15.63 8.27
N VAL A 95 -10.91 -14.66 9.11
CA VAL A 95 -9.69 -14.64 9.93
C VAL A 95 -10.09 -14.66 11.41
N ALA A 96 -9.56 -15.61 12.16
CA ALA A 96 -9.75 -15.71 13.61
C ALA A 96 -8.42 -15.57 14.34
N LEU A 97 -8.44 -14.80 15.41
CA LEU A 97 -7.34 -14.72 16.38
C LEU A 97 -7.50 -15.90 17.34
N ASP A 98 -6.44 -16.64 17.57
CA ASP A 98 -6.39 -17.76 18.50
C ASP A 98 -5.26 -17.55 19.52
N ASP A 99 -5.23 -18.41 20.53
CA ASP A 99 -4.24 -18.32 21.62
C ASP A 99 -2.80 -18.45 21.12
N GLU A 100 -1.88 -17.97 21.95
CA GLU A 100 -0.43 -18.14 21.82
C GLU A 100 0.11 -17.63 20.45
N ALA A 101 -0.22 -16.37 20.14
CA ALA A 101 0.27 -15.68 18.95
C ALA A 101 -0.01 -16.46 17.63
N THR A 102 -1.20 -17.02 17.52
CA THR A 102 -1.61 -17.81 16.36
C THR A 102 -2.91 -17.28 15.77
N LEU A 103 -2.99 -17.30 14.42
CA LEU A 103 -4.20 -16.94 13.67
C LEU A 103 -4.64 -18.15 12.83
N ILE A 104 -5.95 -18.25 12.63
CA ILE A 104 -6.56 -19.25 11.76
C ILE A 104 -7.31 -18.53 10.65
N VAL A 105 -7.06 -18.91 9.41
CA VAL A 105 -7.68 -18.31 8.22
C VAL A 105 -8.32 -19.41 7.37
N ASP A 106 -9.62 -19.28 7.05
CA ASP A 106 -10.26 -20.18 6.10
C ASP A 106 -9.93 -19.73 4.67
N VAL A 107 -9.02 -20.45 4.02
CA VAL A 107 -8.55 -20.15 2.67
C VAL A 107 -9.15 -21.06 1.60
N GLY A 108 -10.00 -22.01 1.99
CA GLY A 108 -10.61 -22.94 1.06
C GLY A 108 -11.26 -22.30 -0.15
N PRO A 109 -12.16 -21.30 0.03
CA PRO A 109 -12.81 -20.60 -1.07
C PRO A 109 -11.84 -19.80 -1.95
N SER A 110 -10.75 -19.30 -1.38
CA SER A 110 -9.82 -18.38 -2.04
C SER A 110 -8.71 -19.08 -2.85
N LEU A 111 -8.53 -20.39 -2.70
CA LEU A 111 -7.41 -21.11 -3.30
C LEU A 111 -7.30 -20.95 -4.83
N ARG A 112 -8.44 -20.90 -5.54
CA ARG A 112 -8.46 -20.72 -7.00
C ARG A 112 -7.93 -19.35 -7.38
N LEU A 113 -8.37 -18.30 -6.69
CA LEU A 113 -7.98 -16.92 -6.94
C LEU A 113 -6.46 -16.72 -6.79
N PHE A 114 -5.86 -17.38 -5.80
CA PHE A 114 -4.44 -17.21 -5.48
C PHE A 114 -3.51 -18.26 -6.12
N GLY A 115 -3.98 -19.06 -7.09
CA GLY A 115 -3.17 -20.06 -7.78
C GLY A 115 -2.78 -21.26 -6.91
N GLY A 116 -3.66 -21.63 -5.97
CA GLY A 116 -3.50 -22.79 -5.09
C GLY A 116 -2.76 -22.50 -3.79
N LEU A 117 -2.74 -23.51 -2.90
CA LEU A 117 -2.18 -23.39 -1.55
C LEU A 117 -0.69 -22.99 -1.52
N PRO A 118 0.22 -23.50 -2.40
CA PRO A 118 1.62 -23.08 -2.35
C PRO A 118 1.82 -21.61 -2.69
N SER A 119 1.10 -21.09 -3.69
CA SER A 119 1.16 -19.70 -4.11
C SER A 119 0.58 -18.78 -3.02
N LEU A 120 -0.59 -19.11 -2.48
CA LEU A 120 -1.21 -18.40 -1.36
C LEU A 120 -0.28 -18.32 -0.14
N CYS A 121 0.33 -19.43 0.27
CA CYS A 121 1.28 -19.45 1.38
C CYS A 121 2.52 -18.56 1.12
N ARG A 122 2.95 -18.42 -0.12
CA ARG A 122 4.06 -17.55 -0.51
C ARG A 122 3.68 -16.08 -0.35
N GLN A 123 2.48 -15.71 -0.83
CA GLN A 123 1.95 -14.35 -0.70
C GLN A 123 1.67 -13.99 0.76
N VAL A 124 1.10 -14.90 1.56
CA VAL A 124 0.93 -14.70 3.01
C VAL A 124 2.29 -14.44 3.70
N ARG A 125 3.35 -15.19 3.36
CA ARG A 125 4.69 -14.94 3.92
C ARG A 125 5.22 -13.57 3.54
N ALA A 126 5.05 -13.15 2.28
CA ALA A 126 5.48 -11.83 1.82
C ALA A 126 4.75 -10.72 2.59
N THR A 127 3.43 -10.86 2.78
CA THR A 127 2.62 -9.92 3.58
C THR A 127 3.11 -9.83 5.03
N LEU A 128 3.37 -10.97 5.67
CA LEU A 128 3.87 -11.01 7.04
C LEU A 128 5.28 -10.42 7.18
N ALA A 129 6.14 -10.67 6.18
CA ALA A 129 7.47 -10.07 6.13
C ALA A 129 7.40 -8.55 5.94
N ALA A 130 6.48 -8.03 5.11
CA ALA A 130 6.24 -6.59 4.95
C ALA A 130 5.74 -5.94 6.25
N LEU A 131 5.03 -6.69 7.10
CA LEU A 131 4.66 -6.26 8.46
C LEU A 131 5.81 -6.41 9.48
N GLY A 132 6.93 -7.02 9.10
CA GLY A 132 8.08 -7.25 9.98
C GLY A 132 7.98 -8.49 10.87
N TYR A 133 7.08 -9.43 10.59
CA TYR A 133 6.87 -10.63 11.42
C TYR A 133 7.39 -11.91 10.79
N ALA A 134 8.13 -12.68 11.59
CA ALA A 134 8.51 -14.04 11.23
C ALA A 134 7.38 -15.02 11.57
N ALA A 135 6.92 -15.81 10.60
CA ALA A 135 5.79 -16.69 10.78
C ALA A 135 6.06 -18.16 10.41
N ARG A 136 5.37 -19.06 11.08
CA ARG A 136 5.26 -20.48 10.71
C ARG A 136 3.86 -20.76 10.19
N LEU A 137 3.79 -21.25 8.96
CA LEU A 137 2.54 -21.57 8.29
C LEU A 137 2.28 -23.07 8.28
N SER A 138 1.02 -23.42 8.50
CA SER A 138 0.50 -24.79 8.36
C SER A 138 -0.82 -24.76 7.61
N ALA A 139 -1.29 -25.90 7.13
CA ALA A 139 -2.63 -26.03 6.57
C ALA A 139 -3.24 -27.37 6.95
N ALA A 140 -4.49 -27.36 7.39
CA ALA A 140 -5.24 -28.55 7.79
C ALA A 140 -6.74 -28.37 7.49
N PRO A 141 -7.54 -29.47 7.47
CA PRO A 141 -8.99 -29.41 7.37
C PRO A 141 -9.69 -28.91 8.65
N THR A 142 -8.99 -28.88 9.79
CA THR A 142 -9.47 -28.37 11.09
C THR A 142 -8.61 -27.22 11.59
N GLY A 143 -9.20 -26.26 12.32
CA GLY A 143 -8.49 -25.10 12.87
C GLY A 143 -7.50 -25.51 13.95
N ARG A 144 -7.93 -26.33 14.92
CA ARG A 144 -7.03 -26.81 15.99
C ARG A 144 -5.92 -27.71 15.43
N GLY A 145 -6.19 -28.48 14.36
CA GLY A 145 -5.15 -29.23 13.64
C GLY A 145 -4.14 -28.30 12.93
N ALA A 146 -4.61 -27.24 12.27
CA ALA A 146 -3.76 -26.22 11.67
C ALA A 146 -2.93 -25.51 12.76
N TRP A 147 -3.55 -25.15 13.86
CA TRP A 147 -2.90 -24.53 15.02
C TRP A 147 -1.74 -25.39 15.57
N LEU A 148 -1.99 -26.67 15.82
CA LEU A 148 -0.98 -27.61 16.31
C LEU A 148 0.19 -27.72 15.33
N LEU A 149 -0.10 -27.87 14.03
CA LEU A 149 0.93 -28.01 13.00
C LEU A 149 1.78 -26.73 12.85
N ALA A 150 1.19 -25.55 12.98
CA ALA A 150 1.93 -24.28 12.93
C ALA A 150 2.94 -24.14 14.07
N ARG A 151 2.63 -24.68 15.23
CA ARG A 151 3.44 -24.61 16.45
C ARG A 151 4.52 -25.66 16.55
N THR A 152 4.51 -26.66 15.67
CA THR A 152 5.59 -27.67 15.66
C THR A 152 6.95 -27.02 15.48
N SER A 153 7.96 -27.51 16.21
CA SER A 153 9.35 -27.04 16.09
C SER A 153 9.83 -27.14 14.64
N ALA A 154 10.68 -26.20 14.22
CA ALA A 154 11.34 -26.28 12.91
C ALA A 154 12.19 -27.55 12.75
N ARG A 155 12.70 -28.10 13.87
CA ARG A 155 13.49 -29.33 13.90
C ARG A 155 12.63 -30.58 13.80
N ALA A 156 11.31 -30.50 14.12
CA ALA A 156 10.40 -31.61 13.93
C ALA A 156 10.16 -31.82 12.43
N ARG A 157 10.54 -32.98 11.91
CA ARG A 157 10.33 -33.35 10.49
C ARG A 157 8.85 -33.70 10.23
N VAL A 158 7.93 -32.79 10.58
CA VAL A 158 6.50 -32.96 10.44
C VAL A 158 5.98 -32.23 9.22
N ARG A 159 5.12 -32.88 8.46
CA ARG A 159 4.43 -32.27 7.32
C ARG A 159 3.39 -31.27 7.81
N ARG A 160 3.65 -29.96 7.64
CA ARG A 160 2.76 -28.88 8.09
C ARG A 160 1.55 -28.61 7.19
N ARG A 161 1.50 -29.17 6.00
CA ARG A 161 0.41 -28.96 5.04
C ARG A 161 -0.26 -30.28 4.76
N VAL A 162 -1.43 -30.46 5.32
CA VAL A 162 -2.19 -31.69 5.27
C VAL A 162 -3.62 -31.37 4.85
N ALA A 163 -3.98 -31.76 3.62
CA ALA A 163 -5.29 -31.40 3.07
C ALA A 163 -6.38 -32.45 3.37
N ARG A 164 -6.00 -33.73 3.60
CA ARG A 164 -6.94 -34.80 3.79
C ARG A 164 -7.10 -35.22 5.27
N PRO A 165 -8.34 -35.37 5.80
CA PRO A 165 -8.58 -35.73 7.21
C PRO A 165 -7.83 -37.00 7.65
N ALA A 166 -7.86 -38.06 6.88
CA ALA A 166 -7.14 -39.31 7.20
C ALA A 166 -5.61 -39.17 7.32
N SER A 167 -5.03 -38.20 6.56
CA SER A 167 -3.61 -37.85 6.66
C SER A 167 -3.33 -36.94 7.84
N LEU A 168 -4.32 -36.13 8.24
CA LEU A 168 -4.22 -35.26 9.42
C LEU A 168 -4.05 -36.11 10.66
N GLY A 169 -4.93 -37.07 10.91
CA GLY A 169 -4.85 -37.96 12.08
C GLY A 169 -3.45 -38.55 12.22
N ARG A 170 -2.94 -39.24 11.19
CA ARG A 170 -1.60 -39.85 11.19
C ARG A 170 -0.46 -38.84 11.45
N THR A 171 -0.66 -37.57 11.08
CA THR A 171 0.35 -36.53 11.30
C THR A 171 0.28 -35.98 12.72
N LEU A 172 -0.92 -35.77 13.24
CA LEU A 172 -1.16 -35.34 14.62
C LEU A 172 -0.72 -36.38 15.65
N ASP A 173 -0.96 -37.67 15.37
CA ASP A 173 -0.60 -38.79 16.25
C ASP A 173 0.87 -38.76 16.69
N ARG A 174 1.75 -38.20 15.85
CA ARG A 174 3.20 -38.10 16.14
C ARG A 174 3.59 -36.88 16.95
N LEU A 175 2.67 -35.94 17.21
CA LEU A 175 2.95 -34.72 17.93
C LEU A 175 2.99 -34.95 19.44
N PRO A 176 3.87 -34.27 20.19
CA PRO A 176 3.86 -34.28 21.65
C PRO A 176 2.49 -33.86 22.19
N CYS A 177 1.94 -34.63 23.15
CA CYS A 177 0.64 -34.29 23.77
C CYS A 177 0.64 -32.92 24.47
N VAL A 178 1.76 -32.46 25.01
CA VAL A 178 1.94 -31.14 25.64
C VAL A 178 1.86 -29.96 24.68
N LEU A 179 1.80 -30.19 23.36
CA LEU A 179 1.48 -29.13 22.40
C LEU A 179 0.03 -28.64 22.57
N LEU A 180 -0.89 -29.48 23.03
CA LEU A 180 -2.22 -29.06 23.43
C LEU A 180 -2.12 -28.28 24.75
N PRO A 181 -2.55 -27.01 24.81
CA PRO A 181 -2.56 -26.24 26.05
C PRO A 181 -3.29 -26.94 27.19
N ASP A 182 -4.44 -27.56 26.86
CA ASP A 182 -5.28 -28.29 27.81
C ASP A 182 -4.59 -29.52 28.42
N ALA A 183 -3.54 -30.05 27.80
CA ALA A 183 -2.75 -31.17 28.33
C ALA A 183 -1.62 -30.74 29.26
N ARG A 184 -1.15 -29.51 29.16
CA ARG A 184 0.05 -29.02 29.92
C ARG A 184 -0.10 -29.07 31.42
N PRO A 185 -1.23 -28.72 32.04
CA PRO A 185 -1.41 -28.84 33.48
C PRO A 185 -1.23 -30.28 33.99
N TYR A 186 -1.40 -31.25 33.11
CA TYR A 186 -1.33 -32.68 33.43
C TYR A 186 -0.08 -33.36 32.89
N ALA A 187 0.91 -32.57 32.40
CA ALA A 187 2.11 -33.09 31.72
C ALA A 187 2.87 -34.15 32.59
N GLY A 188 3.09 -33.85 33.89
CA GLY A 188 3.76 -34.79 34.77
C GLY A 188 2.99 -36.11 34.97
N TRP A 189 1.66 -36.02 35.07
CA TRP A 189 0.82 -37.23 35.18
C TRP A 189 0.80 -38.04 33.88
N LEU A 190 0.69 -37.38 32.74
CA LEU A 190 0.73 -38.02 31.42
C LEU A 190 2.08 -38.71 31.17
N ASP A 191 3.20 -38.07 31.56
CA ASP A 191 4.54 -38.67 31.42
C ASP A 191 4.70 -39.89 32.33
N GLY A 192 4.16 -39.83 33.55
CA GLY A 192 4.11 -40.98 34.43
C GLY A 192 3.35 -42.17 33.93
N LEU A 193 2.35 -41.96 33.00
CA LEU A 193 1.64 -42.99 32.26
C LEU A 193 2.35 -43.43 30.97
N GLY A 194 3.49 -42.82 30.64
CA GLY A 194 4.16 -43.06 29.35
C GLY A 194 3.48 -42.39 28.14
N CYS A 195 2.48 -41.53 28.39
CA CYS A 195 1.73 -40.82 27.37
C CYS A 195 2.50 -39.59 26.87
N ARG A 196 3.22 -39.71 25.75
CA ARG A 196 4.09 -38.66 25.21
C ARG A 196 3.52 -38.00 23.96
N THR A 197 2.74 -38.76 23.18
CA THR A 197 2.20 -38.29 21.91
C THR A 197 0.68 -38.08 21.97
N LEU A 198 0.12 -37.44 20.97
CA LEU A 198 -1.33 -37.31 20.81
C LEU A 198 -1.97 -38.67 20.50
N ALA A 199 -1.24 -39.63 19.87
CA ALA A 199 -1.70 -40.99 19.69
C ALA A 199 -1.89 -41.71 21.04
N ASP A 200 -0.87 -41.62 21.95
CA ASP A 200 -0.96 -42.20 23.27
C ASP A 200 -2.12 -41.58 24.06
N LEU A 201 -2.30 -40.26 23.97
CA LEU A 201 -3.39 -39.55 24.64
C LEU A 201 -4.77 -40.03 24.16
N ARG A 202 -4.93 -40.28 22.87
CA ARG A 202 -6.17 -40.78 22.26
C ARG A 202 -6.46 -42.24 22.66
N ALA A 203 -5.42 -43.04 22.89
CA ALA A 203 -5.54 -44.41 23.30
C ALA A 203 -6.04 -44.56 24.74
N LEU A 204 -5.94 -43.52 25.58
CA LEU A 204 -6.42 -43.57 26.96
C LEU A 204 -7.95 -43.60 27.02
N PRO A 205 -8.53 -44.29 28.03
CA PRO A 205 -9.99 -44.37 28.21
C PRO A 205 -10.60 -42.97 28.41
N ARG A 206 -11.51 -42.56 27.52
CA ARG A 206 -12.13 -41.22 27.51
C ARG A 206 -12.77 -40.86 28.85
N ALA A 207 -13.49 -41.79 29.51
CA ALA A 207 -14.08 -41.55 30.82
C ALA A 207 -13.04 -41.27 31.91
N GLY A 208 -11.85 -41.89 31.83
CA GLY A 208 -10.72 -41.67 32.74
C GLY A 208 -10.11 -40.27 32.50
N LEU A 209 -9.88 -39.89 31.24
CA LEU A 209 -9.39 -38.55 30.88
C LEU A 209 -10.36 -37.45 31.33
N GLN A 210 -11.66 -37.66 31.13
CA GLN A 210 -12.68 -36.68 31.52
C GLN A 210 -12.72 -36.44 33.02
N ARG A 211 -12.63 -37.51 33.81
CA ARG A 211 -12.60 -37.41 35.27
C ARG A 211 -11.35 -36.75 35.82
N ARG A 212 -10.18 -36.99 35.19
CA ARG A 212 -8.90 -36.48 35.66
C ARG A 212 -8.54 -35.11 35.14
N CYS A 213 -8.81 -34.87 33.82
CA CYS A 213 -8.36 -33.71 33.11
C CYS A 213 -9.53 -32.74 32.73
N GLY A 214 -10.75 -33.13 33.02
CA GLY A 214 -11.92 -32.35 32.67
C GLY A 214 -12.33 -32.51 31.18
N PRO A 215 -13.45 -31.87 30.76
CA PRO A 215 -13.99 -32.03 29.41
C PRO A 215 -13.18 -31.20 28.36
N ALA A 216 -12.43 -30.16 28.77
CA ALA A 216 -11.74 -29.28 27.86
C ALA A 216 -10.68 -30.00 27.02
N LEU A 217 -9.88 -30.86 27.63
CA LEU A 217 -8.86 -31.64 26.93
C LEU A 217 -9.47 -32.57 25.85
N LEU A 218 -10.55 -33.24 26.17
CA LEU A 218 -11.26 -34.11 25.20
C LEU A 218 -11.86 -33.30 24.04
N ALA A 219 -12.49 -32.17 24.36
CA ALA A 219 -13.05 -31.28 23.36
C ALA A 219 -11.95 -30.68 22.45
N ALA A 220 -10.78 -30.35 22.98
CA ALA A 220 -9.65 -29.88 22.18
C ALA A 220 -9.10 -30.98 21.27
N LEU A 221 -9.03 -32.22 21.76
CA LEU A 221 -8.64 -33.37 20.97
C LEU A 221 -9.63 -33.63 19.85
N ASP A 222 -10.92 -33.73 20.14
CA ASP A 222 -11.98 -33.98 19.17
C ASP A 222 -11.99 -32.92 18.05
N ARG A 223 -11.82 -31.62 18.42
CA ARG A 223 -11.69 -30.54 17.44
C ARG A 223 -10.43 -30.70 16.59
N ALA A 224 -9.29 -31.07 17.17
CA ALA A 224 -8.06 -31.26 16.41
C ALA A 224 -8.17 -32.35 15.35
N TYR A 225 -8.83 -33.45 15.65
CA TYR A 225 -9.00 -34.56 14.73
C TYR A 225 -10.23 -34.41 13.80
N GLY A 226 -11.14 -33.48 14.11
CA GLY A 226 -12.35 -33.23 13.32
C GLY A 226 -13.54 -34.09 13.77
N ASP A 227 -13.47 -34.71 14.94
CA ASP A 227 -14.53 -35.51 15.56
C ASP A 227 -15.60 -34.62 16.21
N ALA A 228 -15.30 -33.31 16.41
CA ALA A 228 -16.23 -32.29 16.90
C ALA A 228 -16.17 -31.04 16.07
N LEU A 229 -17.31 -30.29 16.04
CA LEU A 229 -17.38 -28.95 15.43
C LEU A 229 -16.49 -27.96 16.18
N GLU A 230 -15.80 -27.12 15.42
CA GLU A 230 -14.92 -26.07 15.93
C GLU A 230 -15.54 -24.71 15.63
N PRO A 231 -16.15 -24.03 16.62
CA PRO A 231 -16.61 -22.65 16.45
C PRO A 231 -15.38 -21.72 16.46
N LEU A 232 -15.08 -21.10 15.31
CA LEU A 232 -14.04 -20.08 15.19
C LEU A 232 -14.68 -18.70 15.28
N ALA A 233 -14.16 -17.87 16.16
CA ALA A 233 -14.59 -16.46 16.30
C ALA A 233 -13.92 -15.63 15.20
N TRP A 234 -14.61 -15.43 14.08
CA TRP A 234 -14.10 -14.64 12.99
C TRP A 234 -14.00 -13.15 13.38
N MET A 235 -12.91 -12.52 12.98
CA MET A 235 -12.68 -11.10 13.20
C MET A 235 -13.76 -10.27 12.51
N THR A 236 -14.33 -9.32 13.25
CA THR A 236 -15.22 -8.31 12.68
C THR A 236 -14.39 -7.19 12.03
N VAL A 237 -14.62 -6.94 10.75
CA VAL A 237 -13.92 -5.88 10.01
C VAL A 237 -14.41 -4.51 10.51
N PRO A 238 -13.51 -3.61 10.95
CA PRO A 238 -13.93 -2.30 11.44
C PRO A 238 -14.61 -1.49 10.33
N PRO A 239 -15.60 -0.65 10.68
CA PRO A 239 -16.34 0.14 9.69
C PRO A 239 -15.48 1.23 9.02
N VAL A 240 -14.48 1.73 9.72
CA VAL A 240 -13.55 2.77 9.25
C VAL A 240 -12.14 2.27 9.42
N PHE A 241 -11.26 2.64 8.49
CA PHE A 241 -9.83 2.41 8.64
C PHE A 241 -9.17 3.66 9.22
N ASP A 242 -8.74 3.54 10.47
CA ASP A 242 -8.01 4.57 11.19
C ASP A 242 -7.05 3.86 12.15
N VAL A 243 -5.78 3.76 11.75
CA VAL A 243 -4.78 2.98 12.47
C VAL A 243 -3.57 3.84 12.80
N ARG A 244 -3.18 3.81 14.07
CA ARG A 244 -2.00 4.47 14.62
C ARG A 244 -0.92 3.43 14.93
N LEU A 245 0.33 3.75 14.61
CA LEU A 245 1.49 2.92 14.88
C LEU A 245 2.55 3.74 15.61
N GLU A 246 2.89 3.35 16.83
CA GLU A 246 4.02 3.91 17.56
C GLU A 246 5.34 3.42 16.95
N LEU A 247 6.29 4.33 16.83
CA LEU A 247 7.63 4.01 16.37
C LEU A 247 8.47 3.52 17.57
N PRO A 248 9.33 2.51 17.40
CA PRO A 248 10.16 2.00 18.45
C PRO A 248 11.24 3.00 18.90
N GLU A 249 11.63 3.90 17.98
CA GLU A 249 12.61 4.96 18.16
C GLU A 249 12.14 6.24 17.50
N ARG A 250 12.70 7.38 17.92
CA ARG A 250 12.45 8.67 17.32
C ARG A 250 13.01 8.72 15.90
N VAL A 251 12.24 9.23 14.97
CA VAL A 251 12.64 9.35 13.57
C VAL A 251 12.78 10.82 13.21
N GLU A 252 13.98 11.23 12.84
CA GLU A 252 14.34 12.61 12.47
C GLU A 252 14.21 12.89 10.97
N TYR A 253 14.13 11.84 10.15
CA TYR A 253 14.07 11.94 8.70
C TYR A 253 12.76 11.34 8.17
N ALA A 254 12.00 12.14 7.42
CA ALA A 254 10.70 11.73 6.91
C ALA A 254 10.75 10.42 6.09
N GLN A 255 11.81 10.18 5.32
CA GLN A 255 11.98 8.97 4.53
C GLN A 255 12.09 7.69 5.37
N ALA A 256 12.68 7.76 6.56
CA ALA A 256 12.78 6.62 7.47
C ALA A 256 11.41 6.13 7.96
N VAL A 257 10.38 6.98 7.87
CA VAL A 257 8.99 6.63 8.21
C VAL A 257 8.37 5.65 7.20
N LEU A 258 8.94 5.50 5.99
CA LEU A 258 8.39 4.61 4.95
C LEU A 258 8.22 3.16 5.42
N PHE A 259 9.11 2.67 6.29
CA PHE A 259 8.96 1.32 6.85
C PHE A 259 7.69 1.19 7.70
N ALA A 260 7.37 2.20 8.51
CA ALA A 260 6.14 2.24 9.28
C ALA A 260 4.92 2.43 8.38
N ALA A 261 5.02 3.27 7.35
CA ALA A 261 3.98 3.48 6.35
C ALA A 261 3.63 2.16 5.62
N GLN A 262 4.63 1.36 5.22
CA GLN A 262 4.44 0.04 4.61
C GLN A 262 3.55 -0.86 5.48
N ARG A 263 3.80 -0.89 6.80
CA ARG A 263 3.00 -1.71 7.73
C ARG A 263 1.54 -1.27 7.79
N LEU A 264 1.26 0.03 7.72
CA LEU A 264 -0.10 0.57 7.70
C LEU A 264 -0.79 0.37 6.35
N VAL A 265 -0.07 0.55 5.25
CA VAL A 265 -0.60 0.35 3.88
C VAL A 265 -0.98 -1.11 3.64
N VAL A 266 -0.18 -2.07 4.11
CA VAL A 266 -0.50 -3.51 4.01
C VAL A 266 -1.81 -3.84 4.75
N GLN A 267 -2.04 -3.25 5.93
CA GLN A 267 -3.30 -3.39 6.68
C GLN A 267 -4.47 -2.73 5.94
N LEU A 268 -4.26 -1.52 5.39
CA LEU A 268 -5.25 -0.82 4.58
C LEU A 268 -5.70 -1.66 3.39
N CYS A 269 -4.76 -2.26 2.66
CA CYS A 269 -5.07 -3.14 1.52
C CYS A 269 -5.91 -4.36 1.93
N GLY A 270 -5.63 -4.94 3.10
CA GLY A 270 -6.45 -6.03 3.65
C GLY A 270 -7.87 -5.57 4.00
N TRP A 271 -7.99 -4.41 4.64
CA TRP A 271 -9.29 -3.82 4.99
C TRP A 271 -10.11 -3.45 3.74
N LEU A 272 -9.50 -2.81 2.73
CA LEU A 272 -10.14 -2.49 1.46
C LEU A 272 -10.65 -3.75 0.74
N ALA A 273 -9.84 -4.81 0.73
CA ALA A 273 -10.21 -6.09 0.12
C ALA A 273 -11.42 -6.72 0.81
N ALA A 274 -11.43 -6.77 2.14
CA ALA A 274 -12.52 -7.35 2.92
C ALA A 274 -13.86 -6.63 2.75
N ARG A 275 -13.81 -5.32 2.52
CA ARG A 275 -15.00 -4.48 2.33
C ARG A 275 -15.36 -4.25 0.85
N GLN A 276 -14.58 -4.78 -0.08
CA GLN A 276 -14.73 -4.57 -1.52
C GLN A 276 -14.73 -3.06 -1.89
N LEU A 277 -13.83 -2.29 -1.24
CA LEU A 277 -13.69 -0.86 -1.44
C LEU A 277 -12.38 -0.53 -2.16
N SER A 278 -12.36 0.60 -2.85
CA SER A 278 -11.17 1.27 -3.38
C SER A 278 -10.97 2.60 -2.66
N LEU A 279 -9.73 3.03 -2.53
CA LEU A 279 -9.36 4.25 -1.83
C LEU A 279 -9.35 5.43 -2.82
N ALA A 280 -10.13 6.47 -2.52
CA ALA A 280 -10.15 7.72 -3.28
C ALA A 280 -9.37 8.86 -2.57
N ALA A 281 -9.24 8.81 -1.23
CA ALA A 281 -8.36 9.71 -0.50
C ALA A 281 -7.94 9.11 0.85
N MET A 282 -6.75 9.48 1.32
CA MET A 282 -6.23 9.13 2.65
C MET A 282 -5.46 10.28 3.26
N THR A 283 -5.36 10.26 4.59
CA THR A 283 -4.47 11.14 5.35
C THR A 283 -3.43 10.30 6.08
N PHE A 284 -2.17 10.68 5.95
CA PHE A 284 -1.06 10.07 6.67
C PHE A 284 -0.47 11.11 7.62
N ASP A 285 -0.71 10.95 8.92
CA ASP A 285 -0.28 11.89 9.96
C ASP A 285 1.06 11.42 10.55
N LEU A 286 2.02 12.35 10.67
CA LEU A 286 3.28 12.20 11.40
C LEU A 286 3.12 12.88 12.75
N GLU A 287 3.05 12.09 13.83
CA GLU A 287 2.91 12.60 15.19
C GLU A 287 4.29 12.89 15.78
N HIS A 288 4.49 14.12 16.22
CA HIS A 288 5.76 14.61 16.73
C HIS A 288 5.91 14.42 18.23
N GLU A 289 7.14 14.45 18.71
CA GLU A 289 7.45 14.39 20.12
C GLU A 289 6.79 15.54 20.89
N ARG A 290 6.18 15.22 22.04
CA ARG A 290 5.56 16.21 22.93
C ARG A 290 6.64 16.84 23.80
N GLY A 291 7.19 17.99 23.34
CA GLY A 291 8.07 18.83 24.14
C GLY A 291 7.31 19.94 24.89
N ARG A 292 8.03 20.94 25.41
CA ARG A 292 7.44 22.13 26.05
C ARG A 292 6.50 22.92 25.11
N GLN A 293 6.75 22.85 23.81
CA GLN A 293 5.86 23.37 22.76
C GLN A 293 5.31 22.17 22.00
N ALA A 294 4.03 21.87 22.15
CA ALA A 294 3.38 20.81 21.41
C ALA A 294 3.31 21.16 19.92
N VAL A 295 4.05 20.44 19.10
CA VAL A 295 3.97 20.57 17.63
C VAL A 295 2.78 19.76 17.14
N PRO A 296 1.85 20.35 16.35
CA PRO A 296 0.75 19.57 15.77
C PRO A 296 1.28 18.51 14.80
N PRO A 297 0.55 17.40 14.59
CA PRO A 297 0.94 16.40 13.62
C PRO A 297 1.10 16.99 12.21
N THR A 298 2.13 16.58 11.49
CA THR A 298 2.26 16.90 10.06
C THR A 298 1.36 15.97 9.26
N ALA A 299 0.28 16.50 8.70
CA ALA A 299 -0.68 15.76 7.91
C ALA A 299 -0.28 15.75 6.42
N LEU A 300 -0.21 14.58 5.83
CA LEU A 300 -0.03 14.37 4.39
C LEU A 300 -1.35 13.89 3.81
N GLU A 301 -2.03 14.77 3.12
CA GLU A 301 -3.25 14.44 2.41
C GLU A 301 -2.92 13.93 1.00
N LEU A 302 -3.43 12.74 0.66
CA LEU A 302 -3.30 12.13 -0.65
C LEU A 302 -4.71 11.87 -1.21
N ALA A 303 -5.00 12.50 -2.33
CA ALA A 303 -6.19 12.24 -3.13
C ALA A 303 -5.77 11.56 -4.43
N PHE A 304 -6.56 10.58 -4.86
CA PHE A 304 -6.29 9.79 -6.07
C PHE A 304 -7.24 10.23 -7.19
N ALA A 305 -6.74 10.36 -8.40
CA ALA A 305 -7.52 10.73 -9.58
C ALA A 305 -8.56 9.65 -9.95
N ALA A 306 -8.27 8.40 -9.60
CA ALA A 306 -9.19 7.28 -9.69
C ALA A 306 -9.06 6.41 -8.43
N PRO A 307 -10.14 5.77 -7.96
CA PRO A 307 -10.08 4.91 -6.78
C PRO A 307 -9.10 3.74 -6.98
N VAL A 308 -8.17 3.54 -6.04
CA VAL A 308 -7.04 2.61 -6.14
C VAL A 308 -7.03 1.60 -5.00
N ARG A 309 -6.45 0.40 -5.26
CA ARG A 309 -6.17 -0.65 -4.26
C ARG A 309 -4.72 -1.13 -4.27
N ASP A 310 -3.89 -0.54 -5.11
CA ASP A 310 -2.53 -1.00 -5.38
C ASP A 310 -1.57 -0.53 -4.29
N GLU A 311 -1.05 -1.49 -3.50
CA GLU A 311 -0.08 -1.26 -2.43
C GLU A 311 1.19 -0.56 -2.94
N ALA A 312 1.70 -0.98 -4.11
CA ALA A 312 2.91 -0.40 -4.67
C ALA A 312 2.71 1.07 -5.09
N HIS A 313 1.50 1.40 -5.59
CA HIS A 313 1.14 2.77 -5.93
C HIS A 313 1.06 3.66 -4.69
N PHE A 314 0.41 3.19 -3.62
CA PHE A 314 0.34 3.92 -2.34
C PHE A 314 1.73 4.21 -1.78
N MET A 315 2.60 3.19 -1.74
CA MET A 315 3.96 3.35 -1.21
C MET A 315 4.82 4.29 -2.05
N ARG A 316 4.64 4.28 -3.37
CA ARG A 316 5.37 5.18 -4.28
C ARG A 316 4.97 6.64 -4.05
N LEU A 317 3.66 6.92 -3.98
CA LEU A 317 3.16 8.27 -3.72
C LEU A 317 3.56 8.78 -2.33
N LEU A 318 3.46 7.93 -1.30
CA LEU A 318 3.93 8.28 0.05
C LEU A 318 5.43 8.58 0.04
N GLY A 319 6.23 7.79 -0.68
CA GLY A 319 7.67 8.02 -0.82
C GLY A 319 7.99 9.38 -1.44
N GLU A 320 7.34 9.74 -2.56
CA GLU A 320 7.52 11.05 -3.22
C GLU A 320 7.06 12.22 -2.32
N ARG A 321 5.97 12.05 -1.58
CA ARG A 321 5.50 13.08 -0.63
C ARG A 321 6.45 13.24 0.55
N LEU A 322 6.84 12.13 1.20
CA LEU A 322 7.76 12.15 2.34
C LEU A 322 9.15 12.71 1.98
N ALA A 323 9.61 12.51 0.75
CA ALA A 323 10.90 13.07 0.28
C ALA A 323 10.93 14.62 0.27
N ARG A 324 9.77 15.27 0.31
CA ARG A 324 9.63 16.74 0.27
C ARG A 324 9.23 17.35 1.61
N VAL A 325 9.02 16.52 2.62
CA VAL A 325 8.59 16.97 3.94
C VAL A 325 9.79 17.31 4.81
N GLU A 326 9.84 18.52 5.29
CA GLU A 326 10.72 18.92 6.38
C GLU A 326 9.98 18.70 7.70
N LEU A 327 10.60 17.92 8.60
CA LEU A 327 10.00 17.61 9.89
C LEU A 327 10.28 18.73 10.89
N PRO A 328 9.24 19.33 11.51
CA PRO A 328 9.44 20.37 12.53
C PRO A 328 10.00 19.81 13.84
N ALA A 329 9.81 18.50 14.10
CA ALA A 329 10.35 17.77 15.23
C ALA A 329 10.39 16.26 14.92
N ALA A 330 11.12 15.50 15.75
CA ALA A 330 11.21 14.04 15.61
C ALA A 330 9.81 13.39 15.65
N VAL A 331 9.58 12.39 14.78
CA VAL A 331 8.35 11.61 14.71
C VAL A 331 8.40 10.45 15.68
N ILE A 332 7.35 10.29 16.50
CA ILE A 332 7.21 9.21 17.50
C ILE A 332 6.12 8.20 17.15
N ALA A 333 5.16 8.61 16.33
CA ALA A 333 4.10 7.73 15.85
C ALA A 333 3.61 8.18 14.48
N VAL A 334 3.00 7.25 13.73
CA VAL A 334 2.34 7.54 12.46
C VAL A 334 0.91 7.05 12.51
N ARG A 335 0.03 7.71 11.77
CA ARG A 335 -1.39 7.34 11.69
C ARG A 335 -1.86 7.40 10.25
N LEU A 336 -2.57 6.37 9.81
CA LEU A 336 -3.16 6.31 8.46
C LEU A 336 -4.67 6.21 8.56
N LYS A 337 -5.36 7.13 7.91
CA LYS A 337 -6.82 7.19 7.83
C LYS A 337 -7.27 7.08 6.38
N ALA A 338 -8.23 6.21 6.10
CA ALA A 338 -8.97 6.21 4.84
C ALA A 338 -10.07 7.28 4.93
N THR A 339 -9.88 8.42 4.26
CA THR A 339 -10.80 9.56 4.37
C THR A 339 -11.92 9.50 3.34
N ARG A 340 -11.67 8.93 2.15
CA ARG A 340 -12.69 8.71 1.14
C ARG A 340 -12.48 7.36 0.47
N VAL A 341 -13.52 6.54 0.47
CA VAL A 341 -13.55 5.22 -0.15
C VAL A 341 -14.76 5.08 -1.06
N GLU A 342 -14.64 4.28 -2.09
CA GLU A 342 -15.69 4.04 -3.08
C GLU A 342 -15.84 2.53 -3.30
N SER A 343 -17.03 2.08 -3.68
CA SER A 343 -17.26 0.68 -4.06
C SER A 343 -16.46 0.35 -5.32
N VAL A 344 -15.96 -0.88 -5.36
CA VAL A 344 -15.26 -1.36 -6.55
C VAL A 344 -16.26 -1.59 -7.67
N GLU A 345 -16.14 -0.83 -8.74
CA GLU A 345 -16.69 -1.23 -10.01
C GLU A 345 -15.79 -2.31 -10.62
N PRO A 346 -16.35 -3.43 -11.08
CA PRO A 346 -15.55 -4.42 -11.78
C PRO A 346 -14.89 -3.73 -13.00
N PRO A 347 -13.58 -3.95 -13.22
CA PRO A 347 -12.94 -3.42 -14.41
C PRO A 347 -13.70 -3.94 -15.63
N ALA A 348 -14.08 -3.05 -16.53
CA ALA A 348 -14.51 -3.43 -17.86
C ALA A 348 -13.25 -4.02 -18.56
N ASP A 349 -13.17 -5.34 -18.60
CA ASP A 349 -12.13 -6.01 -19.38
C ASP A 349 -12.43 -5.76 -20.85
N ASP A 350 -11.82 -4.75 -21.44
CA ASP A 350 -11.80 -4.55 -22.87
C ASP A 350 -11.02 -5.71 -23.50
N LEU A 351 -11.70 -6.44 -24.37
CA LEU A 351 -11.11 -7.54 -25.15
C LEU A 351 -9.91 -7.12 -26.02
N PHE A 352 -9.77 -5.83 -26.24
CA PHE A 352 -8.71 -5.22 -27.04
C PHE A 352 -8.01 -4.12 -26.23
N PRO A 353 -6.83 -4.38 -25.65
CA PRO A 353 -6.06 -3.36 -24.97
C PRO A 353 -5.64 -2.25 -25.95
N GLU A 354 -5.97 -1.00 -25.62
CA GLU A 354 -5.54 0.15 -26.41
C GLU A 354 -4.00 0.27 -26.43
N PRO A 355 -3.38 0.46 -27.61
CA PRO A 355 -1.96 0.78 -27.69
C PRO A 355 -1.73 2.15 -27.02
N GLY A 356 -0.93 2.20 -25.96
CA GLY A 356 -0.62 3.45 -25.25
C GLY A 356 -1.00 3.46 -23.76
N GLY A 357 -1.52 2.35 -23.24
CA GLY A 357 -1.87 2.19 -21.81
C GLY A 357 -3.29 2.63 -21.48
N THR A 358 -3.79 2.15 -20.35
CA THR A 358 -5.15 2.45 -19.89
C THR A 358 -5.24 3.87 -19.33
N ARG A 359 -6.48 4.41 -19.26
CA ARG A 359 -6.75 5.69 -18.57
C ARG A 359 -6.18 5.71 -17.14
N GLU A 360 -6.25 4.57 -16.44
CA GLU A 360 -5.68 4.39 -15.11
C GLU A 360 -4.15 4.54 -15.09
N THR A 361 -3.44 3.95 -16.04
CA THR A 361 -1.98 4.07 -16.13
C THR A 361 -1.56 5.53 -16.34
N ARG A 362 -2.29 6.27 -17.17
CA ARG A 362 -2.05 7.70 -17.40
C ARG A 362 -2.37 8.53 -16.17
N ALA A 363 -3.48 8.28 -15.47
CA ALA A 363 -3.84 8.96 -14.24
C ALA A 363 -2.77 8.77 -13.16
N ARG A 364 -2.30 7.53 -12.97
CA ARG A 364 -1.21 7.19 -12.03
C ARG A 364 0.10 7.91 -12.37
N LEU A 365 0.43 8.06 -13.66
CA LEU A 365 1.61 8.83 -14.07
C LEU A 365 1.47 10.30 -13.68
N PHE A 366 0.33 10.91 -13.93
CA PHE A 366 0.09 12.32 -13.57
C PHE A 366 0.09 12.54 -12.06
N GLU A 367 -0.44 11.62 -11.28
CA GLU A 367 -0.38 11.67 -9.81
C GLU A 367 1.08 11.66 -9.31
N LEU A 368 1.91 10.78 -9.87
CA LEU A 368 3.33 10.72 -9.53
C LEU A 368 4.07 12.00 -9.92
N LEU A 369 3.79 12.54 -11.12
CA LEU A 369 4.39 13.78 -11.57
C LEU A 369 3.97 14.95 -10.66
N SER A 370 2.68 15.03 -10.30
CA SER A 370 2.17 16.05 -9.38
C SER A 370 2.77 15.92 -7.98
N ALA A 371 2.93 14.69 -7.48
CA ALA A 371 3.58 14.44 -6.20
C ALA A 371 5.05 14.88 -6.21
N ARG A 372 5.76 14.65 -7.33
CA ARG A 372 7.19 14.95 -7.46
C ARG A 372 7.50 16.39 -7.85
N LEU A 373 6.70 17.03 -8.70
CA LEU A 373 6.96 18.37 -9.23
C LEU A 373 6.13 19.46 -8.53
N GLY A 374 5.06 19.09 -7.84
CA GLY A 374 4.01 19.98 -7.35
C GLY A 374 2.85 20.08 -8.34
N ALA A 375 1.62 20.19 -7.83
CA ALA A 375 0.40 20.22 -8.64
C ALA A 375 0.40 21.42 -9.62
N ASP A 376 0.95 22.57 -9.20
CA ASP A 376 1.01 23.79 -10.01
C ASP A 376 1.95 23.70 -11.22
N ASN A 377 2.86 22.72 -11.23
CA ASN A 377 3.83 22.53 -12.31
C ASN A 377 3.41 21.44 -13.31
N VAL A 378 2.33 20.72 -13.05
CA VAL A 378 1.80 19.70 -13.96
C VAL A 378 0.52 20.23 -14.58
N LEU A 379 0.66 20.73 -15.80
CA LEU A 379 -0.36 21.49 -16.48
C LEU A 379 -0.96 20.70 -17.65
N ARG A 380 -2.18 21.02 -18.01
CA ARG A 380 -2.84 20.57 -19.23
C ARG A 380 -3.29 21.75 -20.07
N ALA A 381 -3.26 21.59 -21.38
CA ALA A 381 -3.86 22.57 -22.28
C ALA A 381 -5.39 22.52 -22.14
N ALA A 382 -6.00 23.68 -22.04
CA ALA A 382 -7.46 23.84 -22.03
C ALA A 382 -7.85 24.92 -23.03
N ARG A 383 -8.96 24.68 -23.75
CA ARG A 383 -9.53 25.71 -24.63
C ARG A 383 -10.23 26.80 -23.83
N VAL A 384 -10.07 28.02 -24.25
CA VAL A 384 -10.78 29.19 -23.71
C VAL A 384 -11.70 29.72 -24.81
N ALA A 385 -12.85 30.26 -24.41
CA ALA A 385 -13.79 30.87 -25.35
C ALA A 385 -13.31 32.29 -25.73
N ASP A 386 -12.20 32.34 -26.47
CA ASP A 386 -11.62 33.54 -27.00
C ASP A 386 -11.28 33.28 -28.48
N HIS A 387 -11.57 34.26 -29.34
CA HIS A 387 -11.27 34.16 -30.76
C HIS A 387 -9.83 34.52 -31.12
N ARG A 388 -9.14 35.24 -30.22
CA ARG A 388 -7.72 35.56 -30.39
C ARG A 388 -6.87 34.30 -30.25
N PRO A 389 -6.03 33.94 -31.23
CA PRO A 389 -5.25 32.70 -31.21
C PRO A 389 -4.37 32.55 -29.96
N GLU A 390 -3.72 33.64 -29.53
CA GLU A 390 -2.87 33.73 -28.35
C GLU A 390 -3.63 33.54 -27.03
N ALA A 391 -4.93 33.85 -26.97
CA ALA A 391 -5.78 33.72 -25.80
C ALA A 391 -6.70 32.48 -25.83
N ALA A 392 -6.80 31.81 -26.99
CA ALA A 392 -7.69 30.66 -27.20
C ALA A 392 -7.28 29.39 -26.42
N ASN A 393 -6.05 29.32 -25.94
CA ASN A 393 -5.52 28.21 -25.15
C ASN A 393 -4.93 28.70 -23.83
N ARG A 394 -5.15 27.93 -22.78
CA ARG A 394 -4.60 28.20 -21.45
C ARG A 394 -4.02 26.94 -20.87
N TRP A 395 -2.91 27.05 -20.18
CA TRP A 395 -2.37 26.00 -19.36
C TRP A 395 -3.04 26.03 -17.98
N LEU A 396 -3.66 24.94 -17.57
CA LEU A 396 -4.34 24.80 -16.30
C LEU A 396 -3.76 23.61 -15.53
N PRO A 397 -3.66 23.70 -14.17
CA PRO A 397 -3.40 22.52 -13.36
C PRO A 397 -4.36 21.37 -13.70
N LEU A 398 -3.92 20.13 -13.50
CA LEU A 398 -4.70 18.95 -13.90
C LEU A 398 -6.06 18.86 -13.20
N ASP A 399 -6.15 19.31 -11.94
CA ASP A 399 -7.32 19.31 -11.08
C ASP A 399 -8.26 20.51 -11.32
N ALA A 400 -7.79 21.54 -12.02
CA ALA A 400 -8.61 22.70 -12.33
C ALA A 400 -9.78 22.29 -13.24
N GLN A 401 -10.99 22.73 -12.92
CA GLN A 401 -12.14 22.54 -13.80
C GLN A 401 -11.93 23.33 -15.11
N ALA A 402 -11.78 22.61 -16.22
CA ALA A 402 -11.88 23.24 -17.53
C ALA A 402 -13.32 23.69 -17.71
N GLY A 403 -13.54 24.98 -17.95
CA GLY A 403 -14.84 25.46 -18.41
C GLY A 403 -15.27 24.63 -19.62
N LYS A 404 -16.57 24.41 -19.81
CA LYS A 404 -17.10 23.79 -21.03
C LYS A 404 -16.62 24.60 -22.22
N ALA A 405 -15.56 24.14 -22.89
CA ALA A 405 -15.18 24.72 -24.17
C ALA A 405 -16.32 24.42 -25.15
N ALA A 406 -16.89 25.47 -25.73
CA ALA A 406 -17.79 25.31 -26.84
C ALA A 406 -17.05 24.52 -27.95
N ALA A 407 -17.68 23.49 -28.51
CA ALA A 407 -17.16 22.85 -29.68
C ALA A 407 -17.05 23.93 -30.79
N GLY A 408 -15.85 24.11 -31.33
CA GLY A 408 -15.68 25.01 -32.47
C GLY A 408 -16.56 24.57 -33.63
N PRO A 409 -16.91 25.47 -34.55
CA PRO A 409 -17.68 25.08 -35.70
C PRO A 409 -16.99 23.95 -36.49
N PRO A 410 -17.74 22.99 -37.03
CA PRO A 410 -17.17 21.82 -37.72
C PRO A 410 -16.26 22.18 -38.90
N ASP A 411 -16.45 23.36 -39.51
CA ASP A 411 -15.72 23.84 -40.65
C ASP A 411 -14.69 24.95 -40.34
N ALA A 412 -14.13 24.94 -39.10
CA ALA A 412 -13.11 25.91 -38.74
C ALA A 412 -11.86 25.75 -39.61
N PRO A 413 -11.28 26.84 -40.13
CA PRO A 413 -10.04 26.81 -40.91
C PRO A 413 -8.89 26.16 -40.11
N PRO A 414 -7.93 25.49 -40.79
CA PRO A 414 -6.80 24.85 -40.13
C PRO A 414 -5.99 25.89 -39.33
N ARG A 415 -5.58 25.51 -38.12
CA ARG A 415 -4.71 26.30 -37.23
C ARG A 415 -3.28 25.77 -37.29
N PRO A 416 -2.26 26.65 -37.18
CA PRO A 416 -0.88 26.21 -37.17
C PRO A 416 -0.58 25.38 -35.95
N ALA A 417 0.30 24.39 -36.08
CA ALA A 417 0.80 23.58 -34.97
C ALA A 417 1.66 24.40 -34.00
N TRP A 418 2.31 25.43 -34.49
CA TRP A 418 3.17 26.31 -33.69
C TRP A 418 2.73 27.76 -33.84
N LEU A 419 2.41 28.41 -32.72
CA LEU A 419 2.09 29.83 -32.64
C LEU A 419 3.25 30.60 -32.03
N LEU A 420 3.66 31.69 -32.65
CA LEU A 420 4.68 32.58 -32.07
C LEU A 420 4.09 33.36 -30.89
N ALA A 421 4.86 33.47 -29.81
CA ALA A 421 4.46 34.24 -28.61
C ALA A 421 4.21 35.72 -28.94
N GLU A 422 5.06 36.29 -29.82
CA GLU A 422 4.90 37.60 -30.39
C GLU A 422 4.92 37.49 -31.91
N PRO A 423 3.91 38.07 -32.63
CA PRO A 423 3.90 38.07 -34.06
C PRO A 423 5.09 38.83 -34.65
N LEU A 424 5.75 38.26 -35.64
CA LEU A 424 6.92 38.84 -36.29
C LEU A 424 6.48 39.76 -37.44
N PRO A 425 6.85 41.05 -37.45
CA PRO A 425 6.51 41.95 -38.57
C PRO A 425 7.22 41.54 -39.86
N LEU A 426 6.48 41.54 -40.98
CA LEU A 426 6.98 41.16 -42.29
C LEU A 426 7.25 42.39 -43.15
N LEU A 427 8.36 42.36 -43.88
CA LEU A 427 8.67 43.35 -44.88
C LEU A 427 7.77 43.14 -46.14
N MET A 428 7.49 44.22 -46.83
CA MET A 428 6.75 44.20 -48.08
C MET A 428 7.68 44.31 -49.31
N ARG A 429 7.48 43.47 -50.29
CA ARG A 429 8.15 43.60 -51.58
C ARG A 429 7.04 43.73 -52.67
N GLY A 430 6.79 44.95 -53.10
CA GLY A 430 5.58 45.26 -53.86
C GLY A 430 4.34 44.99 -53.02
N GLU A 431 3.41 44.21 -53.55
CA GLU A 431 2.15 43.81 -52.85
C GLU A 431 2.24 42.55 -52.02
N ARG A 432 3.46 41.93 -51.84
CA ARG A 432 3.64 40.66 -51.15
C ARG A 432 4.46 40.79 -49.88
N PRO A 433 3.99 40.23 -48.77
CA PRO A 433 4.82 40.10 -47.56
C PRO A 433 5.96 39.11 -47.81
N VAL A 434 7.12 39.38 -47.20
CA VAL A 434 8.33 38.58 -47.35
C VAL A 434 8.75 38.02 -46.00
N PHE A 435 8.92 36.70 -45.94
CA PHE A 435 9.61 35.97 -44.87
C PHE A 435 10.63 35.03 -45.54
N HIS A 436 11.92 35.41 -45.52
CA HIS A 436 13.01 34.88 -46.33
C HIS A 436 12.77 35.01 -47.86
N THR A 437 11.63 34.58 -48.36
CA THR A 437 11.18 34.73 -49.75
C THR A 437 9.78 35.36 -49.80
N PRO A 438 9.36 35.92 -50.94
CA PRO A 438 8.00 36.46 -51.09
C PRO A 438 6.94 35.39 -50.85
N LEU A 439 5.97 35.68 -49.98
CA LEU A 439 4.90 34.74 -49.62
C LEU A 439 3.76 34.80 -50.62
N ARG A 440 3.20 33.62 -50.94
CA ARG A 440 1.99 33.47 -51.78
C ARG A 440 0.82 33.07 -50.88
N MET A 441 -0.24 33.89 -50.85
CA MET A 441 -1.48 33.58 -50.15
C MET A 441 -2.21 32.39 -50.79
N MET A 442 -2.58 31.41 -49.94
CA MET A 442 -3.23 30.16 -50.36
C MET A 442 -4.68 30.07 -49.89
N SER A 443 -5.08 30.90 -48.91
CA SER A 443 -6.45 30.94 -48.38
C SER A 443 -7.09 32.31 -48.58
N SER A 444 -8.41 32.37 -48.49
CA SER A 444 -9.16 33.61 -48.24
C SER A 444 -8.83 34.15 -46.85
N ALA A 445 -9.15 35.42 -46.64
CA ALA A 445 -8.99 36.06 -45.37
C ALA A 445 -9.96 35.48 -44.33
N GLU A 446 -9.41 35.06 -43.18
CA GLU A 446 -10.20 34.78 -41.99
C GLU A 446 -10.10 35.97 -41.06
N ARG A 447 -11.22 36.65 -40.83
CA ARG A 447 -11.25 37.81 -39.93
C ARG A 447 -11.41 37.39 -38.51
N ILE A 448 -10.48 37.80 -37.63
CA ILE A 448 -10.53 37.63 -36.18
C ILE A 448 -10.53 39.01 -35.53
N GLU A 449 -11.64 39.31 -34.85
CA GLU A 449 -11.82 40.52 -34.06
C GLU A 449 -12.15 40.11 -32.60
N GLY A 450 -11.51 40.72 -31.64
CA GLY A 450 -11.74 40.39 -30.21
C GLY A 450 -10.98 41.35 -29.27
N GLY A 451 -11.20 41.15 -27.96
CA GLY A 451 -10.46 41.88 -26.92
C GLY A 451 -10.96 43.27 -26.59
N TRP A 452 -12.18 43.64 -27.03
CA TRP A 452 -12.81 44.93 -26.68
C TRP A 452 -13.20 44.98 -25.18
N PHE A 453 -13.34 43.82 -24.53
CA PHE A 453 -13.79 43.72 -23.14
C PHE A 453 -12.61 43.77 -22.12
N ASP A 454 -11.38 43.54 -22.55
CA ASP A 454 -10.18 43.52 -21.71
C ASP A 454 -9.15 44.62 -22.11
N GLY A 455 -9.50 45.51 -23.03
CA GLY A 455 -8.64 46.58 -23.52
C GLY A 455 -7.53 46.15 -24.49
N GLN A 456 -7.49 44.85 -24.86
CA GLN A 456 -6.52 44.30 -25.82
C GLN A 456 -7.22 44.00 -27.18
N HIS A 457 -7.84 45.04 -27.72
CA HIS A 457 -8.56 44.90 -29.00
C HIS A 457 -7.62 44.53 -30.13
N VAL A 458 -8.00 43.49 -30.87
CA VAL A 458 -7.33 43.07 -32.11
C VAL A 458 -8.34 42.97 -33.25
N ALA A 459 -7.93 43.43 -34.43
CA ALA A 459 -8.66 43.24 -35.70
C ALA A 459 -7.63 42.80 -36.74
N ARG A 460 -7.70 41.54 -37.15
CA ARG A 460 -6.69 40.86 -37.98
C ARG A 460 -7.35 40.02 -39.07
N ASP A 461 -6.87 40.17 -40.31
CA ASP A 461 -7.25 39.28 -41.40
C ASP A 461 -6.16 38.22 -41.61
N TYR A 462 -6.44 36.96 -41.22
CA TYR A 462 -5.47 35.85 -41.26
C TYR A 462 -5.53 35.12 -42.60
N HIS A 463 -4.35 34.69 -43.06
CA HIS A 463 -4.17 33.91 -44.28
C HIS A 463 -3.19 32.76 -44.03
N VAL A 464 -3.39 31.66 -44.76
CA VAL A 464 -2.35 30.65 -44.94
C VAL A 464 -1.52 31.06 -46.15
N ALA A 465 -0.22 31.13 -46.01
CA ALA A 465 0.71 31.50 -47.07
C ALA A 465 1.81 30.44 -47.22
N HIS A 466 2.34 30.29 -48.45
CA HIS A 466 3.47 29.44 -48.77
C HIS A 466 4.67 30.29 -49.19
N ASP A 467 5.88 29.83 -48.86
CA ASP A 467 7.08 30.33 -49.49
C ASP A 467 7.41 29.59 -50.80
N GLU A 468 8.51 29.92 -51.45
CA GLU A 468 8.97 29.26 -52.66
C GLU A 468 9.39 27.80 -52.46
N ALA A 469 9.75 27.40 -51.25
CA ALA A 469 10.10 26.01 -50.85
C ALA A 469 8.86 25.16 -50.49
N GLY A 470 7.67 25.76 -50.41
CA GLY A 470 6.41 25.09 -50.05
C GLY A 470 6.12 25.03 -48.57
N ALA A 471 6.93 25.69 -47.71
CA ALA A 471 6.65 25.77 -46.28
C ALA A 471 5.42 26.66 -46.02
N CYS A 472 4.55 26.22 -45.08
CA CYS A 472 3.28 26.84 -44.78
C CYS A 472 3.39 27.76 -43.56
N TYR A 473 2.89 28.95 -43.69
CA TYR A 473 2.90 29.99 -42.69
C TYR A 473 1.52 30.55 -42.42
N TRP A 474 1.24 30.92 -41.18
CA TRP A 474 0.02 31.63 -40.82
C TRP A 474 0.38 33.08 -40.60
N VAL A 475 -0.09 33.94 -41.49
CA VAL A 475 0.21 35.36 -41.53
C VAL A 475 -1.07 36.17 -41.38
N PHE A 476 -0.97 37.37 -40.86
CA PHE A 476 -2.13 38.27 -40.82
C PHE A 476 -1.79 39.69 -41.27
N LEU A 477 -2.80 40.35 -41.80
CA LEU A 477 -2.85 41.77 -42.02
C LEU A 477 -3.52 42.46 -40.82
N GLU A 478 -2.81 43.34 -40.17
CA GLU A 478 -3.36 44.17 -39.07
C GLU A 478 -4.29 45.27 -39.67
N ARG A 479 -5.52 45.30 -39.12
CA ARG A 479 -6.48 46.32 -39.46
C ARG A 479 -6.46 47.42 -38.39
N SER A 480 -5.77 48.50 -38.66
CA SER A 480 -5.78 49.69 -37.84
C SER A 480 -6.41 50.85 -38.63
N GLU A 481 -7.37 51.55 -38.02
CA GLU A 481 -7.99 52.73 -38.61
C GLU A 481 -7.01 53.89 -38.81
N SER A 482 -5.83 53.88 -38.19
CA SER A 482 -4.84 54.95 -38.20
C SER A 482 -3.56 54.62 -39.00
N ALA A 483 -3.38 53.42 -39.52
CA ALA A 483 -2.17 53.04 -40.24
C ALA A 483 -2.25 53.45 -41.72
N ALA A 484 -1.31 54.28 -42.19
CA ALA A 484 -1.19 54.73 -43.56
C ALA A 484 -0.78 53.62 -44.55
N GLU A 485 -0.18 52.51 -44.07
CA GLU A 485 0.30 51.37 -44.86
C GLU A 485 -0.14 50.01 -44.23
N PRO A 486 -0.43 48.98 -45.04
CA PRO A 486 -0.81 47.64 -44.56
C PRO A 486 0.36 46.99 -43.85
N ARG A 487 0.17 46.57 -42.58
CA ARG A 487 1.19 45.92 -41.74
C ARG A 487 0.90 44.41 -41.68
N TRP A 488 1.82 43.61 -42.20
CA TRP A 488 1.76 42.17 -42.18
C TRP A 488 2.62 41.59 -41.09
N PHE A 489 2.14 40.49 -40.50
CA PHE A 489 2.83 39.76 -39.44
C PHE A 489 2.78 38.26 -39.69
N LEU A 490 3.85 37.56 -39.35
CA LEU A 490 3.89 36.11 -39.20
C LEU A 490 3.48 35.78 -37.78
N HIS A 491 2.50 34.90 -37.60
CA HIS A 491 1.99 34.51 -36.30
C HIS A 491 2.13 33.02 -36.02
N GLY A 492 2.18 32.15 -37.04
CA GLY A 492 2.27 30.71 -36.83
C GLY A 492 2.93 29.94 -37.96
N LEU A 493 3.36 28.74 -37.64
CA LEU A 493 4.03 27.80 -38.52
C LEU A 493 3.19 26.52 -38.58
N PHE A 494 2.88 26.05 -39.77
CA PHE A 494 2.30 24.74 -40.02
C PHE A 494 3.46 23.73 -40.09
N GLY A 495 3.27 22.51 -39.52
CA GLY A 495 4.24 21.42 -39.52
C GLY A 495 4.24 20.68 -40.86
#